data_f62ff423707b6852de709951db9baa50
#
_entry.id   f62ff423707b6852de709951db9baa50
#
_cell.length_a   1.000
_cell.length_b   1.000
_cell.length_c   1.000
_cell.angle_alpha   90.00
_cell.angle_beta   90.00
_cell.angle_gamma   90.00
#
_symmetry.space_group_name_H-M   'P 1'
#
loop_
_entity.id
_entity.type
_entity.pdbx_description
1 polymer ?
#
loop_
_entity_poly.entity_id
_entity_poly.type
_entity_poly.pdbx_seq_one_letter_code
_entity_poly.pdbx_strand_id
1 'polypeptide(L)'
;MMVKFKESAMCFALGAVAYGLLEVVFRGYTHWTMPLTAGCVLVLFYIINANKNINIFIRCLIGAFVITSFELGVGLIVNVRLGWQVWDYSDKVLNFMGQICPRFSLVWFALSLPAFALCDFISSNINRKGLISLRKYKP
;
A
#
# COMPACT_ATOMS: atom_id res chain seq x y z
N MET A 1 11.65 -14.70 -7.19
CA MET A 1 11.30 -13.81 -8.32
C MET A 1 11.90 -12.44 -8.05
N MET A 2 12.86 -12.02 -8.85
CA MET A 2 13.43 -10.66 -8.73
C MET A 2 12.39 -9.66 -9.25
N VAL A 3 11.87 -8.84 -8.35
CA VAL A 3 11.03 -7.69 -8.72
C VAL A 3 11.93 -6.70 -9.48
N LYS A 4 11.59 -6.43 -10.73
CA LYS A 4 12.38 -5.51 -11.53
C LYS A 4 12.22 -4.08 -11.01
N PHE A 5 13.29 -3.32 -10.99
CA PHE A 5 13.29 -1.93 -10.50
C PHE A 5 12.15 -1.08 -11.10
N LYS A 6 11.86 -1.23 -12.39
CA LYS A 6 10.76 -0.53 -13.08
C LYS A 6 9.38 -0.87 -12.50
N GLU A 7 9.17 -2.12 -12.10
CA GLU A 7 7.90 -2.60 -11.50
C GLU A 7 7.73 -1.98 -10.12
N SER A 8 8.78 -2.01 -9.30
CA SER A 8 8.76 -1.39 -7.97
C SER A 8 8.53 0.12 -8.04
N ALA A 9 9.21 0.82 -8.94
CA ALA A 9 9.03 2.26 -9.11
C ALA A 9 7.60 2.61 -9.56
N MET A 10 6.99 1.81 -10.45
CA MET A 10 5.61 1.99 -10.88
C MET A 10 4.62 1.71 -9.75
N CYS A 11 4.82 0.63 -8.98
CA CYS A 11 4.00 0.32 -7.81
C CYS A 11 4.10 1.46 -6.78
N PHE A 12 5.31 1.92 -6.49
CA PHE A 12 5.51 3.03 -5.56
C PHE A 12 4.74 4.28 -6.01
N ALA A 13 4.92 4.71 -7.26
CA ALA A 13 4.25 5.90 -7.78
C ALA A 13 2.72 5.77 -7.76
N LEU A 14 2.19 4.62 -8.20
CA LEU A 14 0.74 4.39 -8.21
C LEU A 14 0.17 4.32 -6.79
N GLY A 15 0.86 3.67 -5.86
CA GLY A 15 0.44 3.62 -4.45
C GLY A 15 0.41 5.00 -3.81
N ALA A 16 1.46 5.79 -4.04
CA ALA A 16 1.55 7.14 -3.52
C ALA A 16 0.43 8.05 -4.07
N VAL A 17 0.20 8.03 -5.37
CA VAL A 17 -0.84 8.85 -6.02
C VAL A 17 -2.23 8.39 -5.62
N ALA A 18 -2.53 7.09 -5.70
CA ALA A 18 -3.84 6.55 -5.38
C ALA A 18 -4.25 6.84 -3.93
N TYR A 19 -3.35 6.59 -2.98
CA TYR A 19 -3.63 6.86 -1.56
C TYR A 19 -3.72 8.36 -1.26
N GLY A 20 -2.82 9.17 -1.83
CA GLY A 20 -2.85 10.62 -1.66
C GLY A 20 -4.17 11.22 -2.14
N LEU A 21 -4.67 10.78 -3.31
CA LEU A 21 -5.99 11.19 -3.83
C LEU A 21 -7.12 10.71 -2.93
N LEU A 22 -7.09 9.47 -2.48
CA LEU A 22 -8.09 8.90 -1.57
C LEU A 22 -8.13 9.70 -0.26
N GLU A 23 -6.99 10.04 0.32
CA GLU A 23 -6.92 10.82 1.55
C GLU A 23 -7.46 12.25 1.37
N VAL A 24 -7.13 12.91 0.25
CA VAL A 24 -7.70 14.23 -0.06
C VAL A 24 -9.23 14.17 -0.22
N VAL A 25 -9.76 13.13 -0.85
CA VAL A 25 -11.22 12.95 -0.99
C VAL A 25 -11.90 12.76 0.37
N PHE A 26 -11.31 11.99 1.28
CA PHE A 26 -11.92 11.67 2.59
C PHE A 26 -11.63 12.69 3.68
N ARG A 27 -10.47 13.34 3.66
CA ARG A 27 -10.01 14.28 4.71
C ARG A 27 -9.89 15.72 4.25
N GLY A 28 -9.95 15.97 2.94
CA GLY A 28 -9.74 17.29 2.34
C GLY A 28 -8.27 17.68 2.19
N TYR A 29 -7.34 16.94 2.77
CA TYR A 29 -5.89 17.18 2.70
C TYR A 29 -5.11 15.87 2.86
N THR A 30 -3.83 15.91 2.48
CA THR A 30 -2.87 14.83 2.77
C THR A 30 -1.55 15.43 3.24
N HIS A 31 -0.78 14.64 3.99
CA HIS A 31 0.58 15.01 4.38
C HIS A 31 1.56 14.18 3.55
N TRP A 32 2.65 14.77 3.10
CA TRP A 32 3.61 14.12 2.18
C TRP A 32 4.14 12.76 2.66
N THR A 33 4.20 12.53 3.97
CA THR A 33 4.61 11.24 4.54
C THR A 33 3.64 10.11 4.20
N MET A 34 2.36 10.41 4.02
CA MET A 34 1.33 9.40 3.78
C MET A 34 1.41 8.80 2.37
N PRO A 35 1.50 9.60 1.28
CA PRO A 35 1.80 9.08 -0.04
C PRO A 35 3.10 8.26 -0.12
N LEU A 36 4.18 8.70 0.55
CA LEU A 36 5.43 7.94 0.61
C LEU A 36 5.24 6.58 1.27
N THR A 37 4.56 6.55 2.41
CA THR A 37 4.24 5.31 3.13
C THR A 37 3.41 4.38 2.25
N ALA A 38 2.37 4.89 1.60
CA ALA A 38 1.50 4.11 0.72
C ALA A 38 2.24 3.56 -0.49
N GLY A 39 3.19 4.31 -1.05
CA GLY A 39 4.08 3.85 -2.10
C GLY A 39 4.90 2.64 -1.65
N CYS A 40 5.54 2.71 -0.49
CA CYS A 40 6.28 1.58 0.10
C CYS A 40 5.38 0.37 0.35
N VAL A 41 4.19 0.58 0.89
CA VAL A 41 3.20 -0.48 1.15
C VAL A 41 2.79 -1.17 -0.15
N LEU A 42 2.50 -0.44 -1.22
CA LEU A 42 2.10 -1.06 -2.49
C LEU A 42 3.23 -1.87 -3.13
N VAL A 43 4.49 -1.48 -2.96
CA VAL A 43 5.63 -2.31 -3.38
C VAL A 43 5.66 -3.64 -2.62
N LEU A 44 5.44 -3.61 -1.30
CA LEU A 44 5.35 -4.84 -0.51
C LEU A 44 4.15 -5.71 -0.93
N PHE A 45 3.00 -5.10 -1.19
CA PHE A 45 1.83 -5.81 -1.71
C PHE A 45 2.12 -6.48 -3.04
N TYR A 46 2.84 -5.82 -3.93
CA TYR A 46 3.25 -6.41 -5.20
C TYR A 46 4.12 -7.65 -5.00
N ILE A 47 5.06 -7.61 -4.05
CA ILE A 47 5.91 -8.77 -3.69
C ILE A 47 5.08 -9.90 -3.10
N ILE A 48 4.19 -9.61 -2.15
CA ILE A 48 3.29 -10.59 -1.52
C ILE A 48 2.38 -11.22 -2.59
N ASN A 49 1.87 -10.41 -3.51
CA ASN A 49 0.96 -10.82 -4.57
C ASN A 49 1.61 -11.75 -5.61
N ALA A 50 2.93 -11.80 -5.67
CA ALA A 50 3.66 -12.74 -6.54
C ALA A 50 3.41 -14.20 -6.16
N ASN A 51 3.13 -14.49 -4.89
CA ASN A 51 2.79 -15.84 -4.44
C ASN A 51 1.28 -16.10 -4.58
N LYS A 52 0.87 -16.65 -5.71
CA LYS A 52 -0.55 -16.98 -6.01
C LYS A 52 -1.11 -18.16 -5.22
N ASN A 53 -0.28 -18.92 -4.53
CA ASN A 53 -0.73 -20.04 -3.68
C ASN A 53 -1.41 -19.56 -2.40
N ILE A 54 -1.18 -18.32 -1.99
CA ILE A 54 -1.82 -17.74 -0.81
C ILE A 54 -3.24 -17.28 -1.19
N ASN A 55 -4.23 -17.74 -0.44
CA ASN A 55 -5.63 -17.31 -0.59
C ASN A 55 -5.75 -15.79 -0.45
N ILE A 56 -6.66 -15.18 -1.22
CA ILE A 56 -6.88 -13.72 -1.20
C ILE A 56 -7.24 -13.18 0.19
N PHE A 57 -8.03 -13.91 0.95
CA PHE A 57 -8.39 -13.53 2.32
C PHE A 57 -7.16 -13.43 3.23
N ILE A 58 -6.27 -14.43 3.16
CA ILE A 58 -5.01 -14.42 3.94
C ILE A 58 -4.09 -13.30 3.44
N ARG A 59 -4.03 -13.06 2.13
CA ARG A 59 -3.28 -11.89 1.60
C ARG A 59 -3.82 -10.57 2.16
N CYS A 60 -5.13 -10.41 2.25
CA CYS A 60 -5.73 -9.22 2.83
C CYS A 60 -5.44 -9.09 4.35
N LEU A 61 -5.39 -10.18 5.09
CA LEU A 61 -4.96 -10.16 6.50
C LEU A 61 -3.50 -9.72 6.63
N ILE A 62 -2.62 -10.29 5.81
CA ILE A 62 -1.20 -9.88 5.76
C ILE A 62 -1.10 -8.40 5.35
N GLY A 63 -1.88 -7.97 4.37
CA GLY A 63 -1.95 -6.58 3.92
C GLY A 63 -2.35 -5.62 5.04
N ALA A 64 -3.43 -5.95 5.76
CA ALA A 64 -3.87 -5.16 6.91
C ALA A 64 -2.78 -5.08 8.00
N PHE A 65 -2.11 -6.19 8.28
CA PHE A 65 -1.00 -6.22 9.24
C PHE A 65 0.18 -5.35 8.77
N VAL A 66 0.55 -5.42 7.50
CA VAL A 66 1.61 -4.59 6.92
C VAL A 66 1.25 -3.11 7.05
N ILE A 67 0.05 -2.70 6.62
CA ILE A 67 -0.37 -1.29 6.71
C ILE A 67 -0.39 -0.81 8.15
N THR A 68 -0.99 -1.58 9.07
CA THR A 68 -1.06 -1.23 10.50
C THR A 68 0.34 -1.10 11.11
N SER A 69 1.29 -1.94 10.71
CA SER A 69 2.69 -1.87 11.16
C SER A 69 3.39 -0.60 10.66
N PHE A 70 3.18 -0.25 9.39
CA PHE A 70 3.70 1.02 8.83
C PHE A 70 3.04 2.23 9.50
N GLU A 71 1.73 2.19 9.71
CA GLU A 71 0.99 3.26 10.38
C GLU A 71 1.52 3.48 11.80
N LEU A 72 1.77 2.41 12.56
CA LEU A 72 2.38 2.52 13.88
C LEU A 72 3.80 3.10 13.79
N GLY A 73 4.66 2.55 12.94
CA GLY A 73 6.05 3.00 12.82
C GLY A 73 6.17 4.46 12.38
N VAL A 74 5.45 4.84 11.32
CA VAL A 74 5.42 6.23 10.83
C VAL A 74 4.79 7.15 11.88
N GLY A 75 3.68 6.73 12.51
CA GLY A 75 3.01 7.51 13.55
C GLY A 75 3.88 7.79 14.77
N LEU A 76 4.63 6.81 15.23
CA LEU A 76 5.59 7.00 16.32
C LEU A 76 6.66 8.04 15.97
N ILE A 77 7.07 8.09 14.71
CA ILE A 77 8.06 9.09 14.25
C ILE A 77 7.41 10.46 14.07
N VAL A 78 6.38 10.56 13.20
CA VAL A 78 5.86 11.86 12.78
C VAL A 78 4.94 12.51 13.80
N ASN A 79 4.11 11.74 14.50
CA ASN A 79 3.15 12.26 15.46
C ASN A 79 3.73 12.35 16.87
N VAL A 80 4.36 11.26 17.36
CA VAL A 80 4.84 11.21 18.74
C VAL A 80 6.18 11.93 18.89
N ARG A 81 7.18 11.59 18.06
CA ARG A 81 8.53 12.16 18.21
C ARG A 81 8.67 13.55 17.62
N LEU A 82 8.10 13.80 16.41
CA LEU A 82 8.20 15.10 15.73
C LEU A 82 7.04 16.04 16.05
N GLY A 83 5.94 15.53 16.64
CA GLY A 83 4.80 16.35 17.03
C GLY A 83 4.00 16.93 15.86
N TRP A 84 4.09 16.35 14.66
CA TRP A 84 3.44 16.88 13.46
C TRP A 84 1.93 16.68 13.40
N GLN A 85 1.38 15.79 14.24
CA GLN A 85 -0.06 15.54 14.35
C GLN A 85 -0.73 15.25 12.98
N VAL A 86 -0.08 14.41 12.17
CA VAL A 86 -0.57 14.04 10.84
C VAL A 86 -1.91 13.33 10.93
N TRP A 87 -2.10 12.48 11.96
CA TRP A 87 -3.37 11.89 12.38
C TRP A 87 -3.35 11.60 13.88
N ASP A 88 -4.54 11.41 14.46
CA ASP A 88 -4.70 11.05 15.86
C ASP A 88 -5.94 10.16 16.02
N TYR A 89 -5.76 8.97 16.58
CA TYR A 89 -6.84 8.03 16.89
C TYR A 89 -7.10 7.91 18.40
N SER A 90 -6.65 8.87 19.21
CA SER A 90 -6.78 8.81 20.67
C SER A 90 -8.24 8.73 21.13
N ASP A 91 -9.19 9.22 20.32
CA ASP A 91 -10.64 9.12 20.55
C ASP A 91 -11.24 7.77 20.13
N LYS A 92 -10.48 6.88 19.51
CA LYS A 92 -10.97 5.60 19.02
C LYS A 92 -10.81 4.50 20.06
N VAL A 93 -11.79 3.60 20.10
CA VAL A 93 -11.79 2.45 21.01
C VAL A 93 -10.61 1.53 20.71
N LEU A 94 -9.93 1.07 21.76
CA LEU A 94 -8.75 0.19 21.67
C LEU A 94 -7.61 0.76 20.81
N ASN A 95 -7.48 2.09 20.75
CA ASN A 95 -6.32 2.67 20.10
C ASN A 95 -5.03 2.33 20.87
N PHE A 96 -3.94 2.24 20.15
CA PHE A 96 -2.61 2.11 20.73
C PHE A 96 -1.82 3.39 20.47
N MET A 97 -1.53 4.12 21.54
CA MET A 97 -0.80 5.41 21.53
C MET A 97 -1.38 6.46 20.57
N GLY A 98 -2.69 6.38 20.24
CA GLY A 98 -3.33 7.24 19.25
C GLY A 98 -2.89 7.01 17.79
N GLN A 99 -2.03 6.01 17.52
CA GLN A 99 -1.45 5.80 16.20
C GLN A 99 -2.18 4.75 15.38
N ILE A 100 -2.66 3.69 16.01
CA ILE A 100 -3.40 2.59 15.37
C ILE A 100 -4.64 2.25 16.18
N CYS A 101 -5.66 1.70 15.52
CA CYS A 101 -6.83 1.14 16.21
C CYS A 101 -7.51 0.04 15.36
N PRO A 102 -8.26 -0.89 15.97
CA PRO A 102 -8.91 -2.00 15.27
C PRO A 102 -9.86 -1.55 14.16
N ARG A 103 -10.55 -0.44 14.34
CA ARG A 103 -11.46 0.12 13.32
C ARG A 103 -10.74 0.40 12.00
N PHE A 104 -9.59 1.06 12.05
CA PHE A 104 -8.82 1.35 10.84
C PHE A 104 -8.08 0.12 10.32
N SER A 105 -7.66 -0.80 11.18
CA SER A 105 -7.10 -2.09 10.72
C SER A 105 -8.12 -2.89 9.89
N LEU A 106 -9.42 -2.83 10.21
CA LEU A 106 -10.49 -3.40 9.38
C LEU A 106 -10.66 -2.67 8.04
N VAL A 107 -10.53 -1.34 8.03
CA VAL A 107 -10.51 -0.55 6.79
C VAL A 107 -9.31 -0.95 5.92
N TRP A 108 -8.15 -1.13 6.51
CA TRP A 108 -6.95 -1.60 5.79
C TRP A 108 -7.12 -2.99 5.21
N PHE A 109 -7.80 -3.89 5.94
CA PHE A 109 -8.17 -5.20 5.40
C PHE A 109 -9.04 -5.07 4.15
N ALA A 110 -10.09 -4.25 4.19
CA ALA A 110 -10.97 -4.02 3.05
C ALA A 110 -10.25 -3.35 1.87
N LEU A 111 -9.40 -2.35 2.13
CA LEU A 111 -8.62 -1.66 1.10
C LEU A 111 -7.50 -2.52 0.51
N SER A 112 -7.05 -3.55 1.22
CA SER A 112 -6.07 -4.50 0.69
C SER A 112 -6.60 -5.25 -0.54
N LEU A 113 -7.90 -5.49 -0.63
CA LEU A 113 -8.49 -6.17 -1.77
C LEU A 113 -8.30 -5.40 -3.09
N PRO A 114 -8.75 -4.14 -3.24
CA PRO A 114 -8.49 -3.37 -4.45
C PRO A 114 -6.99 -3.10 -4.68
N ALA A 115 -6.18 -2.99 -3.62
CA ALA A 115 -4.74 -2.83 -3.76
C ALA A 115 -4.08 -4.06 -4.39
N PHE A 116 -4.46 -5.29 -3.99
CA PHE A 116 -3.99 -6.51 -4.65
C PHE A 116 -4.50 -6.63 -6.09
N ALA A 117 -5.74 -6.21 -6.38
CA ALA A 117 -6.25 -6.16 -7.75
C ALA A 117 -5.43 -5.19 -8.62
N LEU A 118 -5.03 -4.05 -8.09
CA LEU A 118 -4.10 -3.12 -8.75
C LEU A 118 -2.74 -3.77 -9.02
N CYS A 119 -2.19 -4.54 -8.08
CA CYS A 119 -0.96 -5.30 -8.28
C CYS A 119 -1.09 -6.33 -9.40
N ASP A 120 -2.24 -7.02 -9.51
CA ASP A 120 -2.51 -7.95 -10.61
C ASP A 120 -2.59 -7.24 -11.96
N PHE A 121 -3.23 -6.09 -12.00
CA PHE A 121 -3.31 -5.26 -13.20
C PHE A 121 -1.92 -4.79 -13.66
N ILE A 122 -1.08 -4.34 -12.75
CA ILE A 122 0.31 -3.93 -13.04
C ILE A 122 1.09 -5.10 -13.62
N SER A 123 1.04 -6.26 -12.96
CA SER A 123 1.76 -7.47 -13.38
C SER A 123 1.34 -7.94 -14.77
N SER A 124 0.03 -7.95 -15.04
CA SER A 124 -0.51 -8.39 -16.34
C SER A 124 -0.11 -7.47 -17.49
N ASN A 125 -0.12 -6.14 -17.28
CA ASN A 125 0.27 -5.17 -18.30
C ASN A 125 1.76 -5.22 -18.62
N ILE A 126 2.61 -5.45 -17.62
CA ILE A 126 4.06 -5.57 -17.84
C ILE A 126 4.37 -6.84 -18.63
N ASN A 127 3.79 -7.96 -18.25
CA ASN A 127 3.98 -9.23 -18.96
C ASN A 127 3.48 -9.15 -20.41
N ARG A 128 2.35 -8.47 -20.66
CA ARG A 128 1.81 -8.26 -22.01
C ARG A 128 2.75 -7.43 -22.89
N LYS A 129 3.34 -6.35 -22.34
CA LYS A 129 4.31 -5.51 -23.06
C LYS A 129 5.60 -6.28 -23.37
N GLY A 130 6.06 -7.12 -22.44
CA GLY A 130 7.23 -8.00 -22.67
C GLY A 130 7.02 -8.98 -23.81
N LEU A 131 5.85 -9.62 -23.88
CA LEU A 131 5.51 -10.56 -24.97
C LEU A 131 5.40 -9.86 -26.33
N ILE A 132 4.85 -8.64 -26.39
CA ILE A 132 4.73 -7.87 -27.62
C ILE A 132 6.12 -7.45 -28.13
N SER A 133 7.01 -7.04 -27.21
CA SER A 133 8.40 -6.69 -27.55
C SER A 133 9.16 -7.87 -28.15
N LEU A 134 9.05 -9.05 -27.56
CA LEU A 134 9.71 -10.28 -28.07
C LEU A 134 9.16 -10.70 -29.43
N ARG A 135 7.88 -10.43 -29.72
CA ARG A 135 7.26 -10.77 -31.01
C ARG A 135 7.74 -9.83 -32.16
N LYS A 136 8.16 -8.61 -31.83
CA LYS A 136 8.73 -7.65 -32.80
C LYS A 136 10.16 -7.99 -33.23
N TYR A 137 10.88 -8.80 -32.47
CA TYR A 137 12.27 -9.19 -32.74
C TYR A 137 12.44 -10.63 -33.21
N LYS A 138 11.35 -11.33 -33.57
CA LYS A 138 11.47 -12.62 -34.26
C LYS A 138 11.64 -12.33 -35.76
N PRO A 139 12.82 -12.76 -36.36
CA PRO A 139 13.07 -12.64 -37.78
C PRO A 139 12.06 -13.44 -38.63
#